data_fa90f062291ff3007effbf1919dea5d3
#
_entry.id   fa90f062291ff3007effbf1919dea5d3
#
_cell.length_a   1.000
_cell.length_b   1.000
_cell.length_c   1.000
_cell.angle_alpha   90.00
_cell.angle_beta   90.00
_cell.angle_gamma   90.00
#
_symmetry.space_group_name_H-M   'P 1'
#
loop_
_entity.id
_entity.type
_entity.pdbx_description
1 polymer ?
#
loop_
_entity_poly.entity_id
_entity_poly.type
_entity_poly.pdbx_seq_one_letter_code
_entity_poly.pdbx_strand_id
1 'polypeptide(L)'
;MTTRGVWFSPEGLSGADVVAFGQRVETLGYETLWVGETFGRDPFAQLSMIGATTSTLGLATGIANIYNRAPGVMLQGANTVAEATGGRMTLGIGVSSPAIVSKVRGIEYGKPYS
;
A
#
# COMPACT_ATOMS: atom_id res chain seq x y z
N MET A 1 -13.03 8.36 21.05
CA MET A 1 -13.55 7.95 19.74
C MET A 1 -12.67 6.84 19.20
N THR A 2 -13.26 5.75 18.73
CA THR A 2 -12.50 4.62 18.20
C THR A 2 -12.18 4.84 16.73
N THR A 3 -10.91 4.81 16.36
CA THR A 3 -10.49 4.86 14.96
C THR A 3 -10.58 3.45 14.38
N ARG A 4 -10.97 3.35 13.12
CA ARG A 4 -11.09 2.07 12.42
C ARG A 4 -10.40 2.14 11.08
N GLY A 5 -9.65 1.10 10.77
CA GLY A 5 -9.04 0.91 9.47
C GLY A 5 -9.49 -0.38 8.81
N VAL A 6 -9.29 -0.46 7.52
CA VAL A 6 -9.52 -1.66 6.72
C VAL A 6 -8.19 -2.09 6.12
N TRP A 7 -7.85 -3.37 6.27
CA TRP A 7 -6.73 -3.96 5.52
C TRP A 7 -7.31 -4.85 4.43
N PHE A 8 -6.86 -4.66 3.21
CA PHE A 8 -7.31 -5.46 2.08
C PHE A 8 -6.26 -5.48 0.98
N SER A 9 -6.13 -6.63 0.31
CA SER A 9 -5.26 -6.78 -0.85
C SER A 9 -6.15 -6.97 -2.09
N PRO A 10 -6.49 -5.88 -2.82
CA PRO A 10 -7.49 -5.94 -3.89
C PRO A 10 -6.92 -6.40 -5.24
N GLU A 11 -5.95 -7.28 -5.23
CA GLU A 11 -5.26 -7.69 -6.45
C GLU A 11 -6.14 -8.46 -7.43
N GLY A 12 -7.21 -9.08 -6.94
CA GLY A 12 -8.18 -9.75 -7.81
C GLY A 12 -9.21 -8.83 -8.45
N LEU A 13 -9.22 -7.54 -8.09
CA LEU A 13 -10.20 -6.59 -8.60
C LEU A 13 -9.67 -5.84 -9.83
N SER A 14 -10.57 -5.41 -10.70
CA SER A 14 -10.21 -4.47 -11.78
C SER A 14 -9.83 -3.11 -11.19
N GLY A 15 -9.16 -2.27 -11.99
CA GLY A 15 -8.82 -0.91 -11.55
C GLY A 15 -10.06 -0.10 -11.16
N ALA A 16 -11.14 -0.22 -11.92
CA ALA A 16 -12.40 0.47 -11.62
C ALA A 16 -12.99 -0.01 -10.29
N ASP A 17 -12.93 -1.31 -10.01
CA ASP A 17 -13.44 -1.88 -8.76
C ASP A 17 -12.56 -1.50 -7.57
N VAL A 18 -11.25 -1.37 -7.76
CA VAL A 18 -10.34 -0.87 -6.71
C VAL A 18 -10.73 0.56 -6.31
N VAL A 19 -10.97 1.42 -7.29
CA VAL A 19 -11.40 2.79 -7.05
C VAL A 19 -12.74 2.81 -6.31
N ALA A 20 -13.72 2.04 -6.77
CA ALA A 20 -15.03 1.93 -6.13
C ALA A 20 -14.92 1.42 -4.70
N PHE A 21 -14.04 0.45 -4.45
CA PHE A 21 -13.78 -0.08 -3.12
C PHE A 21 -13.24 1.01 -2.19
N GLY A 22 -12.25 1.77 -2.63
CA GLY A 22 -11.69 2.87 -1.84
C GLY A 22 -12.73 3.92 -1.49
N GLN A 23 -13.56 4.31 -2.45
CA GLN A 23 -14.65 5.25 -2.23
C GLN A 23 -15.67 4.69 -1.23
N ARG A 24 -15.96 3.41 -1.29
CA ARG A 24 -16.89 2.75 -0.37
C ARG A 24 -16.33 2.73 1.05
N VAL A 25 -15.05 2.43 1.21
CA VAL A 25 -14.37 2.45 2.52
C VAL A 25 -14.47 3.85 3.14
N GLU A 26 -14.23 4.88 2.34
CA GLU A 26 -14.35 6.27 2.80
C GLU A 26 -15.79 6.60 3.21
N THR A 27 -16.76 6.25 2.38
CA THR A 27 -18.19 6.50 2.64
C THR A 27 -18.66 5.83 3.92
N LEU A 28 -18.14 4.64 4.22
CA LEU A 28 -18.50 3.90 5.44
C LEU A 28 -17.85 4.48 6.70
N GLY A 29 -16.99 5.49 6.57
CA GLY A 29 -16.43 6.20 7.72
C GLY A 29 -15.15 5.61 8.29
N TYR A 30 -14.50 4.68 7.59
CA TYR A 30 -13.19 4.19 8.01
C TYR A 30 -12.13 5.26 7.78
N GLU A 31 -11.18 5.39 8.71
CA GLU A 31 -10.16 6.43 8.63
C GLU A 31 -9.03 6.09 7.66
N THR A 32 -8.64 4.83 7.57
CA THR A 32 -7.46 4.41 6.81
C THR A 32 -7.73 3.11 6.09
N LEU A 33 -7.28 3.05 4.85
CA LEU A 33 -7.21 1.82 4.05
C LEU A 33 -5.74 1.41 3.95
N TRP A 34 -5.46 0.20 4.41
CA TRP A 34 -4.14 -0.43 4.39
C TRP A 34 -4.10 -1.46 3.27
N VAL A 35 -3.17 -1.32 2.33
CA VAL A 35 -2.98 -2.30 1.26
C VAL A 35 -1.64 -3.00 1.42
N GLY A 36 -1.62 -4.31 1.17
CA GLY A 36 -0.40 -5.08 1.18
C GLY A 36 0.28 -5.11 -0.18
N GLU A 37 1.55 -5.46 -0.19
CA GLU A 37 2.31 -5.71 -1.41
C GLU A 37 2.61 -7.19 -1.52
N THR A 38 2.01 -7.87 -2.50
CA THR A 38 2.28 -9.27 -2.78
C THR A 38 2.90 -9.44 -4.17
N PHE A 39 2.11 -9.66 -5.20
CA PHE A 39 2.65 -9.88 -6.54
C PHE A 39 1.77 -9.31 -7.67
N GLY A 40 0.71 -8.62 -7.33
CA GLY A 40 -0.21 -8.06 -8.34
C GLY A 40 0.13 -6.63 -8.71
N ARG A 41 -0.22 -5.68 -7.86
CA ARG A 41 -0.02 -4.26 -8.13
C ARG A 41 1.09 -3.64 -7.29
N ASP A 42 1.71 -2.61 -7.83
CA ASP A 42 2.55 -1.72 -7.03
C ASP A 42 1.68 -0.98 -6.01
N PRO A 43 2.00 -1.03 -4.71
CA PRO A 43 1.15 -0.44 -3.68
C PRO A 43 1.05 1.09 -3.79
N PHE A 44 2.13 1.77 -4.17
CA PHE A 44 2.11 3.24 -4.27
C PHE A 44 1.26 3.69 -5.45
N ALA A 45 1.39 3.04 -6.60
CA ALA A 45 0.54 3.33 -7.75
C ALA A 45 -0.93 3.06 -7.44
N GLN A 46 -1.21 1.96 -6.76
CA GLN A 46 -2.57 1.61 -6.36
C GLN A 46 -3.16 2.64 -5.39
N LEU A 47 -2.39 3.03 -4.37
CA LEU A 47 -2.84 4.06 -3.43
C LEU A 47 -3.05 5.41 -4.11
N SER A 48 -2.26 5.73 -5.13
CA SER A 48 -2.48 6.95 -5.92
C SER A 48 -3.82 6.92 -6.66
N MET A 49 -4.19 5.78 -7.22
CA MET A 49 -5.51 5.60 -7.86
C MET A 49 -6.64 5.87 -6.87
N ILE A 50 -6.54 5.30 -5.69
CA ILE A 50 -7.56 5.46 -4.64
C ILE A 50 -7.54 6.89 -4.12
N GLY A 51 -6.37 7.45 -3.88
CA GLY A 51 -6.22 8.80 -3.37
C GLY A 51 -6.79 9.88 -4.29
N ALA A 52 -6.69 9.68 -5.60
CA ALA A 52 -7.22 10.62 -6.59
C ALA A 52 -8.75 10.68 -6.59
N THR A 53 -9.41 9.68 -6.04
CA THR A 53 -10.88 9.55 -6.05
C THR A 53 -11.51 9.59 -4.66
N THR A 54 -10.71 9.91 -3.64
CA THR A 54 -11.16 10.07 -2.25
C THR A 54 -10.68 11.42 -1.73
N SER A 55 -11.25 11.87 -0.61
CA SER A 55 -10.97 13.20 -0.06
C SER A 55 -10.28 13.17 1.30
N THR A 56 -10.69 12.26 2.17
CA THR A 56 -10.26 12.23 3.57
C THR A 56 -9.65 10.90 3.99
N LEU A 57 -9.81 9.86 3.17
CA LEU A 57 -9.34 8.52 3.51
C LEU A 57 -7.82 8.48 3.64
N GLY A 58 -7.33 8.02 4.77
CA GLY A 58 -5.92 7.71 4.97
C GLY A 58 -5.51 6.52 4.12
N LEU A 59 -4.33 6.60 3.52
CA LEU A 59 -3.82 5.60 2.59
C LEU A 59 -2.52 5.04 3.15
N ALA A 60 -2.45 3.74 3.31
CA ALA A 60 -1.30 3.14 3.97
C ALA A 60 -0.85 1.85 3.30
N THR A 61 0.45 1.58 3.38
CA THR A 61 0.97 0.27 3.01
C THR A 61 1.05 -0.61 4.26
N GLY A 62 0.50 -1.77 4.19
CA GLY A 62 0.59 -2.74 5.26
C GLY A 62 0.92 -4.13 4.71
N ILE A 63 2.11 -4.32 4.27
CA ILE A 63 3.34 -3.55 4.24
C ILE A 63 3.84 -3.34 2.81
N ALA A 64 4.72 -2.36 2.59
CA ALA A 64 5.54 -2.30 1.40
C ALA A 64 6.81 -3.11 1.66
N ASN A 65 7.19 -3.94 0.70
CA ASN A 65 8.27 -4.89 0.86
C ASN A 65 9.64 -4.22 0.66
N ILE A 66 10.49 -4.27 1.67
CA ILE A 66 11.82 -3.64 1.62
C ILE A 66 12.75 -4.24 0.56
N TYR A 67 12.49 -5.47 0.13
CA TYR A 67 13.29 -6.13 -0.90
C TYR A 67 12.96 -5.67 -2.33
N ASN A 68 11.80 -5.04 -2.53
CA ASN A 68 11.37 -4.70 -3.88
C ASN A 68 11.98 -3.41 -4.42
N ARG A 69 12.52 -2.57 -3.55
CA ARG A 69 13.08 -1.28 -3.96
C ARG A 69 14.09 -0.75 -2.96
N ALA A 70 15.05 0.04 -3.43
CA ALA A 70 16.02 0.70 -2.56
C ALA A 70 15.30 1.67 -1.59
N PRO A 71 15.87 1.94 -0.40
CA PRO A 71 15.23 2.83 0.58
C PRO A 71 14.86 4.21 0.03
N GLY A 72 15.71 4.81 -0.80
CA GLY A 72 15.42 6.09 -1.44
C GLY A 72 14.23 6.03 -2.39
N VAL A 73 14.10 4.93 -3.13
CA VAL A 73 12.98 4.71 -4.05
C VAL A 73 11.68 4.48 -3.27
N MET A 74 11.76 3.75 -2.16
CA MET A 74 10.64 3.57 -1.24
C MET A 74 10.11 4.93 -0.76
N LEU A 75 11.02 5.79 -0.33
CA LEU A 75 10.67 7.12 0.16
C LEU A 75 10.07 7.98 -0.96
N GLN A 76 10.61 7.92 -2.17
CA GLN A 76 10.06 8.63 -3.32
C GLN A 76 8.60 8.24 -3.58
N GLY A 77 8.31 6.94 -3.54
CA GLY A 77 6.94 6.45 -3.74
C GLY A 77 5.99 6.99 -2.69
N ALA A 78 6.36 6.86 -1.42
CA ALA A 78 5.54 7.34 -0.31
C ALA A 78 5.33 8.85 -0.37
N ASN A 79 6.39 9.61 -0.65
CA ASN A 79 6.31 11.07 -0.74
C ASN A 79 5.43 11.53 -1.90
N THR A 80 5.49 10.83 -3.03
CA THR A 80 4.66 11.16 -4.19
C THR A 80 3.18 10.96 -3.88
N VAL A 81 2.83 9.85 -3.21
CA VAL A 81 1.43 9.64 -2.78
C VAL A 81 1.02 10.69 -1.76
N ALA A 82 1.88 11.01 -0.81
CA ALA A 82 1.60 12.05 0.19
C ALA A 82 1.35 13.41 -0.46
N GLU A 83 2.21 13.80 -1.40
CA GLU A 83 2.05 15.05 -2.14
C GLU A 83 0.73 15.08 -2.92
N ALA A 84 0.42 14.01 -3.63
CA ALA A 84 -0.80 13.92 -4.44
C ALA A 84 -2.08 13.91 -3.60
N THR A 85 -2.00 13.55 -2.33
CA THR A 85 -3.17 13.33 -1.47
C THR A 85 -3.25 14.27 -0.27
N GLY A 86 -2.44 15.35 -0.25
CA GLY A 86 -2.48 16.30 0.86
C GLY A 86 -2.00 15.71 2.19
N GLY A 87 -1.05 14.78 2.14
CA GLY A 87 -0.44 14.21 3.35
C GLY A 87 -1.16 13.02 3.93
N ARG A 88 -2.06 12.38 3.19
CA ARG A 88 -2.86 11.24 3.69
C ARG A 88 -2.11 9.89 3.65
N MET A 89 -0.82 9.88 3.35
CA MET A 89 -0.03 8.65 3.22
C MET A 89 0.64 8.25 4.53
N THR A 90 0.54 6.97 4.86
CA THR A 90 1.32 6.32 5.94
C THR A 90 2.12 5.17 5.32
N LEU A 91 3.44 5.21 5.50
CA LEU A 91 4.31 4.17 4.98
C LEU A 91 4.57 3.10 6.03
N GLY A 92 4.01 1.91 5.81
CA GLY A 92 4.34 0.71 6.58
C GLY A 92 5.27 -0.17 5.76
N ILE A 93 6.38 -0.57 6.35
CA ILE A 93 7.38 -1.41 5.68
C ILE A 93 7.54 -2.75 6.37
N GLY A 94 8.01 -3.74 5.63
CA GLY A 94 8.23 -5.07 6.17
C GLY A 94 9.11 -5.92 5.27
N VAL A 95 9.40 -7.12 5.74
CA VAL A 95 10.36 -8.02 5.10
C VAL A 95 9.70 -9.10 4.23
N SER A 96 8.37 -9.16 4.23
CA SER A 96 7.64 -10.19 3.48
C SER A 96 8.04 -11.61 3.91
N SER A 97 8.08 -12.56 2.98
CA SER A 97 8.45 -13.94 3.27
C SER A 97 9.49 -14.44 2.25
N PRO A 98 10.28 -15.46 2.60
CA PRO A 98 11.22 -16.05 1.62
C PRO A 98 10.52 -16.55 0.36
N ALA A 99 9.31 -17.07 0.48
CA ALA A 99 8.56 -17.57 -0.67
C ALA A 99 8.27 -16.47 -1.68
N ILE A 100 7.81 -15.31 -1.22
CA ILE A 100 7.52 -14.19 -2.11
C ILE A 100 8.80 -13.53 -2.62
N VAL A 101 9.76 -13.27 -1.73
CA VAL A 101 10.98 -12.56 -2.10
C VAL A 101 11.85 -13.42 -3.02
N SER A 102 12.13 -14.67 -2.65
CA SER A 102 13.05 -15.51 -3.40
C SER A 102 12.39 -16.22 -4.58
N LYS A 103 11.21 -16.81 -4.37
CA LYS A 103 10.57 -17.64 -5.40
C LYS A 103 9.77 -16.82 -6.41
N VAL A 104 9.10 -15.78 -5.97
CA VAL A 104 8.27 -14.95 -6.85
C VAL A 104 9.07 -13.80 -7.44
N ARG A 105 9.87 -13.12 -6.63
CA ARG A 105 10.63 -11.93 -7.06
C ARG A 105 12.04 -12.24 -7.54
N GLY A 106 12.59 -13.41 -7.20
CA GLY A 106 13.94 -13.78 -7.59
C GLY A 106 15.04 -12.98 -6.88
N ILE A 107 14.75 -12.46 -5.69
CA ILE A 107 15.65 -11.64 -4.88
C ILE A 107 16.17 -12.49 -3.72
N GLU A 108 17.45 -12.34 -3.36
CA GLU A 108 18.01 -13.03 -2.21
C GLU A 108 17.37 -12.50 -0.92
N TYR A 109 16.84 -13.41 -0.12
CA TYR A 109 16.21 -13.07 1.17
C TYR A 109 17.24 -13.20 2.28
N GLY A 110 17.61 -12.07 2.87
CA GLY A 110 18.56 -12.06 4.00
C GLY A 110 17.85 -12.23 5.34
N LYS A 111 18.66 -12.20 6.42
CA LYS A 111 18.12 -12.21 7.78
C LYS A 111 17.69 -10.79 8.15
N PRO A 112 16.46 -10.59 8.67
CA PRO A 112 15.97 -9.24 8.97
C PRO A 112 16.79 -8.46 10.00
N TYR A 113 17.54 -9.18 10.83
CA TYR A 113 18.29 -8.57 11.95
C TYR A 113 19.81 -8.58 11.77
N SER A 114 20.28 -8.88 10.59
CA SER A 114 21.72 -8.89 10.35
C SER A 114 22.19 -7.72 9.50
#